data_3326a7f4191f375e0477c936b2cb534e
#
_entry.id   3326a7f4191f375e0477c936b2cb534e
#
_cell.length_a   1.000
_cell.length_b   1.000
_cell.length_c   1.000
_cell.angle_alpha   90.00
_cell.angle_beta   90.00
_cell.angle_gamma   90.00
#
_symmetry.space_group_name_H-M   'P 1'
#
loop_
_entity.id
_entity.type
_entity.pdbx_description
1 polymer ?
#
loop_
_entity_poly.entity_id
_entity_poly.type
_entity_poly.pdbx_seq_one_letter_code
_entity_poly.pdbx_strand_id
1 'polypeptide(L)'
;MKRTLLLTLPALLLAGCAAASEPTQTDALAIESRYPLDYAQQFTVDECAGGYSLITIDGSRYLVVPEGTAVPAELDDDIVVLQQPIENIYLVSSSAMDPIISIGGLGAVALSGTQTENWYLDAARTAMEQGQIVYEIGRASCRERV
;
A
#
# COMPACT_ATOMS: atom_id res chain seq x y z
N MET A 1 -62.35 -43.37 35.50
CA MET A 1 -60.93 -43.57 35.19
C MET A 1 -60.58 -42.61 34.01
N LYS A 2 -60.02 -41.41 34.30
CA LYS A 2 -59.68 -40.39 33.32
C LYS A 2 -58.16 -40.47 33.09
N ARG A 3 -57.72 -40.82 31.88
CA ARG A 3 -56.32 -40.81 31.45
C ARG A 3 -55.99 -39.44 30.91
N THR A 4 -55.15 -38.67 31.63
CA THR A 4 -54.62 -37.42 31.22
C THR A 4 -53.40 -37.70 30.36
N LEU A 5 -53.45 -37.33 29.08
CA LEU A 5 -52.33 -37.42 28.11
C LEU A 5 -51.51 -36.14 28.20
N LEU A 6 -50.28 -36.24 28.72
CA LEU A 6 -49.33 -35.14 28.82
C LEU A 6 -48.58 -35.01 27.49
N LEU A 7 -48.88 -33.96 26.75
CA LEU A 7 -48.18 -33.61 25.50
C LEU A 7 -46.92 -32.83 25.86
N THR A 8 -45.73 -33.44 25.74
CA THR A 8 -44.43 -32.75 25.87
C THR A 8 -44.06 -32.20 24.48
N LEU A 9 -43.98 -30.88 24.40
CA LEU A 9 -43.54 -30.14 23.21
C LEU A 9 -42.00 -30.01 23.23
N PRO A 10 -41.23 -30.54 22.27
CA PRO A 10 -39.80 -30.28 22.21
C PRO A 10 -39.54 -28.86 21.70
N ALA A 11 -38.89 -28.03 22.50
CA ALA A 11 -38.40 -26.73 22.08
C ALA A 11 -37.17 -26.91 21.16
N LEU A 12 -37.33 -26.61 19.88
CA LEU A 12 -36.27 -26.61 18.88
C LEU A 12 -35.47 -25.30 19.03
N LEU A 13 -34.28 -25.37 19.64
CA LEU A 13 -33.33 -24.27 19.70
C LEU A 13 -32.67 -24.14 18.33
N LEU A 14 -33.10 -23.15 17.52
CA LEU A 14 -32.37 -22.70 16.35
C LEU A 14 -31.17 -21.87 16.82
N ALA A 15 -30.01 -22.50 16.87
CA ALA A 15 -28.72 -21.78 16.92
C ALA A 15 -28.50 -21.10 15.57
N GLY A 16 -28.87 -19.83 15.48
CA GLY A 16 -28.51 -18.98 14.36
C GLY A 16 -27.01 -18.71 14.41
N CYS A 17 -26.24 -19.36 13.53
CA CYS A 17 -24.90 -18.87 13.17
C CYS A 17 -25.08 -17.49 12.55
N ALA A 18 -24.72 -16.44 13.29
CA ALA A 18 -24.44 -15.15 12.70
C ALA A 18 -23.19 -15.37 11.83
N ALA A 19 -23.38 -15.57 10.53
CA ALA A 19 -22.32 -15.42 9.56
C ALA A 19 -21.85 -13.98 9.68
N ALA A 20 -20.64 -13.77 10.18
CA ALA A 20 -19.96 -12.51 10.00
C ALA A 20 -19.91 -12.28 8.48
N SER A 21 -20.60 -11.25 8.01
CA SER A 21 -20.49 -10.82 6.62
C SER A 21 -19.04 -10.40 6.43
N GLU A 22 -18.28 -11.18 5.68
CA GLU A 22 -17.01 -10.71 5.15
C GLU A 22 -17.33 -9.45 4.34
N PRO A 23 -16.59 -8.32 4.55
CA PRO A 23 -16.86 -7.10 3.80
C PRO A 23 -16.75 -7.42 2.32
N THR A 24 -17.82 -7.15 1.59
CA THR A 24 -17.82 -7.26 0.12
C THR A 24 -16.75 -6.31 -0.40
N GLN A 25 -15.91 -6.74 -1.31
CA GLN A 25 -14.69 -6.04 -1.76
C GLN A 25 -14.92 -4.61 -2.26
N THR A 26 -16.11 -4.29 -2.69
CA THR A 26 -16.53 -2.91 -3.02
C THR A 26 -16.43 -1.97 -1.80
N ASP A 27 -16.50 -2.50 -0.57
CA ASP A 27 -16.40 -1.70 0.66
C ASP A 27 -14.95 -1.39 1.05
N ALA A 28 -13.95 -2.18 0.58
CA ALA A 28 -12.54 -1.97 0.93
C ALA A 28 -11.97 -0.65 0.39
N LEU A 29 -12.49 -0.16 -0.74
CA LEU A 29 -12.13 1.14 -1.31
C LEU A 29 -13.19 2.21 -1.04
N ALA A 30 -14.12 1.97 -0.09
CA ALA A 30 -15.04 3.00 0.34
C ALA A 30 -14.24 4.14 0.99
N ILE A 31 -14.31 5.33 0.40
CA ILE A 31 -13.61 6.52 0.90
C ILE A 31 -14.29 6.96 2.19
N GLU A 32 -13.54 6.97 3.29
CA GLU A 32 -13.98 7.44 4.60
C GLU A 32 -13.68 8.92 4.80
N SER A 33 -12.50 9.35 4.34
CA SER A 33 -12.09 10.75 4.43
C SER A 33 -11.12 11.10 3.30
N ARG A 34 -10.89 12.40 3.12
CA ARG A 34 -9.83 12.91 2.24
C ARG A 34 -8.80 13.64 3.08
N TYR A 35 -7.54 13.24 2.92
CA TYR A 35 -6.44 13.90 3.58
C TYR A 35 -6.35 15.38 3.14
N PRO A 36 -6.37 16.35 4.07
CA PRO A 36 -6.29 17.76 3.71
C PRO A 36 -4.89 18.11 3.20
N LEU A 37 -4.83 18.63 1.99
CA LEU A 37 -3.59 19.13 1.37
C LEU A 37 -3.66 20.65 1.30
N ASP A 38 -2.87 21.35 2.15
CA ASP A 38 -2.93 22.79 2.25
C ASP A 38 -2.36 23.51 1.00
N TYR A 39 -1.38 22.90 0.33
CA TYR A 39 -0.65 23.52 -0.77
C TYR A 39 -0.67 22.72 -2.07
N ALA A 40 -0.70 21.41 -1.98
CA ALA A 40 -0.68 20.54 -3.16
C ALA A 40 -2.05 20.49 -3.82
N GLN A 41 -2.09 20.70 -5.16
CA GLN A 41 -3.33 20.72 -5.94
C GLN A 41 -3.35 19.66 -7.05
N GLN A 42 -2.22 18.98 -7.28
CA GLN A 42 -2.07 18.06 -8.41
C GLN A 42 -2.28 16.60 -8.04
N PHE A 43 -2.52 16.31 -6.76
CA PHE A 43 -2.85 14.97 -6.32
C PHE A 43 -3.86 15.00 -5.17
N THR A 44 -4.50 13.89 -4.94
CA THR A 44 -5.38 13.67 -3.77
C THR A 44 -4.96 12.43 -3.04
N VAL A 45 -5.25 12.38 -1.74
CA VAL A 45 -5.08 11.19 -0.91
C VAL A 45 -6.43 10.93 -0.24
N ASP A 46 -7.10 9.88 -0.64
CA ASP A 46 -8.35 9.42 -0.06
C ASP A 46 -8.06 8.28 0.92
N GLU A 47 -8.49 8.44 2.17
CA GLU A 47 -8.41 7.41 3.19
C GLU A 47 -9.59 6.47 3.03
N CYS A 48 -9.32 5.19 2.86
CA CYS A 48 -10.32 4.17 2.60
C CYS A 48 -10.51 3.25 3.80
N ALA A 49 -11.67 2.58 3.85
CA ALA A 49 -11.96 1.56 4.84
C ALA A 49 -10.83 0.52 4.91
N GLY A 50 -10.58 -0.03 6.10
CA GLY A 50 -9.50 -1.01 6.31
C GLY A 50 -8.08 -0.43 6.34
N GLY A 51 -7.94 0.90 6.37
CA GLY A 51 -6.67 1.61 6.48
C GLY A 51 -5.92 1.75 5.16
N TYR A 52 -6.54 1.44 4.03
CA TYR A 52 -5.96 1.72 2.72
C TYR A 52 -5.94 3.21 2.42
N SER A 53 -4.98 3.66 1.60
CA SER A 53 -4.97 5.03 1.09
C SER A 53 -4.90 5.00 -0.43
N LEU A 54 -5.84 5.67 -1.08
CA LEU A 54 -5.86 5.81 -2.54
C LEU A 54 -5.29 7.17 -2.92
N ILE A 55 -4.16 7.16 -3.59
CA ILE A 55 -3.48 8.36 -4.09
C ILE A 55 -3.83 8.49 -5.57
N THR A 56 -4.33 9.67 -5.97
CA THR A 56 -4.58 9.97 -7.38
C THR A 56 -3.69 11.13 -7.81
N ILE A 57 -2.86 10.89 -8.82
CA ILE A 57 -1.91 11.86 -9.37
C ILE A 57 -2.14 11.94 -10.88
N ASP A 58 -2.59 13.08 -11.39
CA ASP A 58 -2.82 13.31 -12.82
C ASP A 58 -3.61 12.15 -13.49
N GLY A 59 -4.65 11.68 -12.82
CA GLY A 59 -5.50 10.58 -13.27
C GLY A 59 -4.95 9.17 -13.03
N SER A 60 -3.69 9.01 -12.68
CA SER A 60 -3.11 7.72 -12.28
C SER A 60 -3.45 7.41 -10.82
N ARG A 61 -3.83 6.17 -10.54
CA ARG A 61 -4.28 5.74 -9.22
C ARG A 61 -3.29 4.77 -8.58
N TYR A 62 -2.97 5.01 -7.30
CA TYR A 62 -2.03 4.21 -6.52
C TYR A 62 -2.69 3.83 -5.19
N LEU A 63 -2.83 2.54 -4.93
CA LEU A 63 -3.37 2.02 -3.68
C LEU A 63 -2.24 1.66 -2.73
N VAL A 64 -2.11 2.41 -1.64
CA VAL A 64 -1.20 2.08 -0.55
C VAL A 64 -1.89 1.07 0.35
N VAL A 65 -1.30 -0.11 0.45
CA VAL A 65 -1.79 -1.22 1.28
C VAL A 65 -0.92 -1.30 2.53
N PRO A 66 -1.50 -1.21 3.74
CA PRO A 66 -0.74 -1.29 4.99
C PRO A 66 0.00 -2.62 5.14
N GLU A 67 1.11 -2.58 5.88
CA GLU A 67 1.85 -3.79 6.22
C GLU A 67 0.95 -4.83 6.91
N GLY A 68 1.05 -6.09 6.50
CA GLY A 68 0.26 -7.18 7.04
C GLY A 68 -1.21 -7.22 6.60
N THR A 69 -1.64 -6.25 5.76
CA THR A 69 -2.99 -6.23 5.20
C THR A 69 -2.99 -6.89 3.82
N ALA A 70 -4.03 -7.66 3.53
CA ALA A 70 -4.18 -8.29 2.22
C ALA A 70 -4.54 -7.25 1.14
N VAL A 71 -4.00 -7.42 -0.06
CA VAL A 71 -4.43 -6.64 -1.22
C VAL A 71 -5.88 -7.03 -1.57
N PRO A 72 -6.80 -6.08 -1.79
CA PRO A 72 -8.15 -6.40 -2.25
C PRO A 72 -8.10 -7.21 -3.55
N ALA A 73 -8.90 -8.28 -3.64
CA ALA A 73 -8.83 -9.19 -4.78
C ALA A 73 -9.44 -8.61 -6.07
N GLU A 74 -10.35 -7.64 -5.93
CA GLU A 74 -10.98 -6.96 -7.06
C GLU A 74 -10.59 -5.48 -7.05
N LEU A 75 -9.61 -5.13 -7.87
CA LEU A 75 -9.19 -3.76 -8.13
C LEU A 75 -9.36 -3.46 -9.61
N ASP A 76 -9.60 -2.21 -9.94
CA ASP A 76 -9.56 -1.77 -11.33
C ASP A 76 -8.13 -1.96 -11.89
N ASP A 77 -8.03 -2.36 -13.15
CA ASP A 77 -6.77 -2.69 -13.82
C ASP A 77 -5.77 -1.52 -13.87
N ASP A 78 -6.25 -0.29 -13.73
CA ASP A 78 -5.44 0.93 -13.74
C ASP A 78 -4.89 1.32 -12.35
N ILE A 79 -5.22 0.58 -11.29
CA ILE A 79 -4.71 0.83 -9.94
C ILE A 79 -3.36 0.13 -9.74
N VAL A 80 -2.33 0.91 -9.46
CA VAL A 80 -1.02 0.41 -9.08
C VAL A 80 -0.99 0.16 -7.57
N VAL A 81 -0.71 -1.08 -7.17
CA VAL A 81 -0.63 -1.46 -5.74
C VAL A 81 0.74 -1.15 -5.17
N LEU A 82 0.78 -0.42 -4.06
CA LEU A 82 1.97 -0.13 -3.28
C LEU A 82 1.84 -0.79 -1.90
N GLN A 83 2.35 -2.02 -1.78
CA GLN A 83 2.34 -2.76 -0.52
C GLN A 83 3.40 -2.23 0.42
N GLN A 84 3.03 -1.91 1.67
CA GLN A 84 3.98 -1.57 2.73
C GLN A 84 4.55 -2.84 3.40
N PRO A 85 5.82 -2.78 3.88
CA PRO A 85 6.75 -1.67 3.75
C PRO A 85 7.27 -1.53 2.31
N ILE A 86 7.48 -0.29 1.85
CA ILE A 86 8.09 -0.04 0.54
C ILE A 86 9.59 -0.20 0.71
N GLU A 87 10.17 -1.19 0.04
CA GLU A 87 11.58 -1.53 0.09
C GLU A 87 12.16 -1.68 -1.32
N ASN A 88 13.49 -1.77 -1.41
CA ASN A 88 14.20 -2.02 -2.65
C ASN A 88 13.95 -0.98 -3.75
N ILE A 89 13.85 0.28 -3.36
CA ILE A 89 13.67 1.40 -4.29
C ILE A 89 14.91 1.51 -5.18
N TYR A 90 14.72 1.53 -6.50
CA TYR A 90 15.72 1.97 -7.46
C TYR A 90 15.56 3.47 -7.74
N LEU A 91 16.47 4.27 -7.22
CA LEU A 91 16.43 5.72 -7.34
C LEU A 91 17.29 6.19 -8.51
N VAL A 92 16.63 6.66 -9.57
CA VAL A 92 17.29 7.20 -10.76
C VAL A 92 17.44 8.72 -10.67
N SER A 93 16.43 9.40 -10.12
CA SER A 93 16.42 10.85 -10.01
C SER A 93 17.13 11.34 -8.75
N SER A 94 18.21 12.07 -8.89
CA SER A 94 18.95 12.63 -7.75
C SER A 94 18.12 13.64 -6.94
N SER A 95 17.16 14.32 -7.56
CA SER A 95 16.28 15.27 -6.88
C SER A 95 15.27 14.60 -5.91
N ALA A 96 15.01 13.30 -6.05
CA ALA A 96 14.12 12.57 -5.16
C ALA A 96 14.83 12.08 -3.88
N MET A 97 16.16 12.08 -3.84
CA MET A 97 16.92 11.58 -2.68
C MET A 97 16.72 12.45 -1.44
N ASP A 98 16.73 13.77 -1.59
CA ASP A 98 16.59 14.69 -0.46
C ASP A 98 15.22 14.58 0.25
N PRO A 99 14.07 14.57 -0.45
CA PRO A 99 12.79 14.24 0.17
C PRO A 99 12.77 12.89 0.87
N ILE A 100 13.35 11.84 0.29
CA ILE A 100 13.42 10.51 0.90
C ILE A 100 14.22 10.54 2.20
N ILE A 101 15.38 11.23 2.22
CA ILE A 101 16.17 11.40 3.44
C ILE A 101 15.37 12.18 4.49
N SER A 102 14.69 13.26 4.08
CA SER A 102 13.94 14.14 4.96
C SER A 102 12.82 13.44 5.72
N ILE A 103 12.21 12.41 5.12
CA ILE A 103 11.18 11.57 5.77
C ILE A 103 11.76 10.34 6.47
N GLY A 104 13.10 10.20 6.53
CA GLY A 104 13.77 9.03 7.14
C GLY A 104 13.72 7.76 6.28
N GLY A 105 13.37 7.87 4.99
CA GLY A 105 13.15 6.74 4.08
C GLY A 105 14.41 6.21 3.39
N LEU A 106 15.61 6.68 3.74
CA LEU A 106 16.86 6.27 3.06
C LEU A 106 17.08 4.76 3.07
N GLY A 107 16.69 4.08 4.15
CA GLY A 107 16.82 2.62 4.27
C GLY A 107 15.99 1.81 3.27
N ALA A 108 14.99 2.42 2.64
CA ALA A 108 14.20 1.79 1.59
C ALA A 108 14.88 1.82 0.21
N VAL A 109 15.92 2.66 0.04
CA VAL A 109 16.65 2.78 -1.22
C VAL A 109 17.72 1.70 -1.30
N ALA A 110 17.60 0.77 -2.24
CA ALA A 110 18.58 -0.29 -2.45
C ALA A 110 19.55 0.03 -3.60
N LEU A 111 19.07 0.70 -4.64
CA LEU A 111 19.83 0.97 -5.84
C LEU A 111 19.80 2.46 -6.21
N SER A 112 20.93 2.96 -6.71
CA SER A 112 21.07 4.33 -7.20
C SER A 112 21.54 4.34 -8.65
N GLY A 113 20.90 5.15 -9.49
CA GLY A 113 21.36 5.45 -10.84
C GLY A 113 22.48 6.49 -10.88
N THR A 114 22.85 7.07 -9.72
CA THR A 114 23.92 8.06 -9.58
C THR A 114 25.11 7.44 -8.87
N GLN A 115 26.31 7.63 -9.40
CA GLN A 115 27.55 7.14 -8.80
C GLN A 115 27.85 7.84 -7.45
N THR A 116 28.56 7.17 -6.56
CA THR A 116 28.87 7.65 -5.20
C THR A 116 29.52 9.05 -5.21
N GLU A 117 30.50 9.27 -6.07
CA GLU A 117 31.25 10.54 -6.17
C GLU A 117 30.40 11.70 -6.71
N ASN A 118 29.28 11.41 -7.36
CA ASN A 118 28.40 12.41 -7.93
C ASN A 118 27.28 12.84 -6.97
N TRP A 119 27.18 12.23 -5.79
CA TRP A 119 26.25 12.64 -4.77
C TRP A 119 26.76 13.83 -3.97
N TYR A 120 25.98 14.89 -3.90
CA TYR A 120 26.23 16.07 -3.05
C TYR A 120 25.61 15.92 -1.64
N LEU A 121 24.71 14.93 -1.45
CA LEU A 121 24.09 14.62 -0.17
C LEU A 121 24.98 13.64 0.60
N ASP A 122 25.53 14.08 1.74
CA ASP A 122 26.46 13.26 2.55
C ASP A 122 25.84 11.95 3.02
N ALA A 123 24.54 11.97 3.39
CA ALA A 123 23.82 10.76 3.82
C ALA A 123 23.76 9.70 2.70
N ALA A 124 23.46 10.10 1.47
CA ALA A 124 23.43 9.21 0.33
C ALA A 124 24.81 8.63 0.02
N ARG A 125 25.83 9.50 0.00
CA ARG A 125 27.24 9.10 -0.23
C ARG A 125 27.70 8.09 0.82
N THR A 126 27.44 8.37 2.11
CA THR A 126 27.81 7.49 3.22
C THR A 126 27.11 6.13 3.11
N ALA A 127 25.82 6.10 2.79
CA ALA A 127 25.06 4.86 2.59
C ALA A 127 25.64 4.01 1.44
N MET A 128 26.08 4.65 0.36
CA MET A 128 26.73 3.96 -0.76
C MET A 128 28.14 3.46 -0.39
N GLU A 129 28.94 4.24 0.31
CA GLU A 129 30.27 3.84 0.79
C GLU A 129 30.19 2.65 1.75
N GLN A 130 29.10 2.56 2.52
CA GLN A 130 28.81 1.44 3.42
C GLN A 130 28.17 0.23 2.70
N GLY A 131 27.90 0.34 1.41
CA GLY A 131 27.27 -0.72 0.62
C GLY A 131 25.78 -0.95 0.91
N GLN A 132 25.13 -0.02 1.60
CA GLN A 132 23.69 -0.05 1.85
C GLN A 132 22.90 0.28 0.56
N ILE A 133 23.45 1.17 -0.27
CA ILE A 133 22.91 1.51 -1.58
C ILE A 133 23.96 1.16 -2.63
N VAL A 134 23.57 0.45 -3.66
CA VAL A 134 24.47 0.02 -4.75
C VAL A 134 24.24 0.86 -5.99
N TYR A 135 25.33 1.29 -6.64
CA TYR A 135 25.23 1.93 -7.95
C TYR A 135 24.85 0.90 -9.03
N GLU A 136 23.81 1.18 -9.78
CA GLU A 136 23.37 0.32 -10.87
C GLU A 136 22.88 1.19 -12.06
N ILE A 137 23.41 0.94 -13.23
CA ILE A 137 22.87 1.50 -14.47
C ILE A 137 21.77 0.54 -14.92
N GLY A 138 20.51 0.98 -14.88
CA GLY A 138 19.38 0.18 -15.32
C GLY A 138 19.55 -0.35 -16.72
N ARG A 139 19.87 -1.63 -16.85
CA ARG A 139 20.03 -2.31 -18.15
C ARG A 139 18.70 -2.52 -18.87
N ALA A 140 17.58 -2.30 -18.19
CA ALA A 140 16.24 -2.53 -18.72
C ALA A 140 15.86 -1.57 -19.86
N SER A 141 16.39 -0.34 -19.88
CA SER A 141 16.04 0.64 -20.91
C SER A 141 16.76 0.44 -22.26
N CYS A 142 17.77 -0.43 -22.33
CA CYS A 142 18.54 -0.65 -23.57
C CYS A 142 18.04 -1.83 -24.40
N ARG A 143 17.12 -2.67 -23.89
CA ARG A 143 16.69 -3.91 -24.55
C ARG A 143 15.43 -3.81 -25.40
N GLU A 144 14.70 -2.72 -25.33
CA GLU A 144 13.43 -2.54 -26.04
C GLU A 144 13.53 -1.66 -27.31
N ARG A 145 14.72 -1.38 -27.80
CA ARG A 145 14.91 -0.64 -29.07
C ARG A 145 15.78 -1.40 -30.07
N VAL A 146 15.43 -2.64 -30.33
CA VAL A 146 15.94 -3.33 -31.52
C VAL A 146 14.77 -3.95 -32.25
#